data_ab295de9fdf30b3d9fa31e3694967e20
#
_entry.id   ab295de9fdf30b3d9fa31e3694967e20
#
_cell.length_a   1.000
_cell.length_b   1.000
_cell.length_c   1.000
_cell.angle_alpha   90.00
_cell.angle_beta   90.00
_cell.angle_gamma   90.00
#
_symmetry.space_group_name_H-M   'P 1'
#
loop_
_entity.id
_entity.type
_entity.pdbx_description
1 polymer ?
#
loop_
_entity_poly.entity_id
_entity_poly.type
_entity_poly.pdbx_seq_one_letter_code
_entity_poly.pdbx_strand_id
1 'polypeptide(L)'
;MTEFNDEFSTYMLVVAHPDDSEFGAGGTVARLHQAGKRVVVVQVTSGDRGSPDRNANPAEVAATREAELQEAGRRLGGSEIVFLRCPDGELMPDLGLREQITRMLRTHRPDVVITHDPFRPYALHPDHRAVGLATTDSVYPTARDPLYFAEHLREGLEPHKVAEIWYFGAEHPDKFIDITDTFDTKIHALMAHASQVGTGEGLADRMRERAAEVAEGQDFELGESFKVVQLRR
;
A
#
# COMPACT_ATOMS: atom_id res chain seq x y z
N MET A 1 -0.29 2.07 25.46
CA MET A 1 -0.17 0.82 24.67
C MET A 1 0.59 1.15 23.41
N THR A 2 1.57 0.36 23.02
CA THR A 2 2.28 0.59 21.75
C THR A 2 1.28 0.42 20.60
N GLU A 3 1.17 1.40 19.74
CA GLU A 3 0.21 1.47 18.62
C GLU A 3 0.45 0.34 17.60
N PHE A 4 1.70 -0.11 17.48
CA PHE A 4 2.10 -1.25 16.69
C PHE A 4 2.51 -2.42 17.58
N ASN A 5 2.21 -3.65 17.14
CA ASN A 5 2.65 -4.83 17.84
C ASN A 5 4.19 -4.92 17.82
N ASP A 6 4.81 -4.98 18.99
CA ASP A 6 6.27 -5.03 19.13
C ASP A 6 6.89 -6.29 18.48
N GLU A 7 6.12 -7.39 18.40
CA GLU A 7 6.54 -8.64 17.74
C GLU A 7 6.62 -8.52 16.21
N PHE A 8 5.93 -7.53 15.60
CA PHE A 8 5.92 -7.34 14.17
C PHE A 8 7.09 -6.45 13.74
N SER A 9 7.88 -6.93 12.82
CA SER A 9 9.09 -6.25 12.33
C SER A 9 8.97 -5.75 10.89
N THR A 10 8.17 -6.43 10.06
CA THR A 10 8.09 -6.17 8.63
C THR A 10 6.65 -5.93 8.19
N TYR A 11 6.44 -4.79 7.56
CA TYR A 11 5.18 -4.37 6.96
C TYR A 11 5.32 -4.27 5.45
N MET A 12 4.35 -4.81 4.70
CA MET A 12 4.34 -4.75 3.26
C MET A 12 3.08 -4.06 2.77
N LEU A 13 3.24 -2.99 1.99
CA LEU A 13 2.13 -2.42 1.25
C LEU A 13 2.07 -3.06 -0.14
N VAL A 14 0.87 -3.43 -0.59
CA VAL A 14 0.62 -3.88 -1.97
C VAL A 14 -0.42 -2.95 -2.56
N VAL A 15 -0.01 -2.11 -3.51
CA VAL A 15 -0.82 -0.99 -4.03
C VAL A 15 -0.83 -0.96 -5.55
N ALA A 16 -1.88 -0.37 -6.12
CA ALA A 16 -2.11 -0.39 -7.56
C ALA A 16 -1.25 0.64 -8.30
N HIS A 17 -1.29 1.91 -7.88
CA HIS A 17 -0.64 3.02 -8.60
C HIS A 17 0.36 3.76 -7.71
N PRO A 18 1.41 4.37 -8.32
CA PRO A 18 2.29 5.28 -7.60
C PRO A 18 1.50 6.48 -7.06
N ASP A 19 1.45 6.62 -5.75
CA ASP A 19 0.74 7.56 -4.87
C ASP A 19 -0.27 6.91 -3.90
N ASP A 20 -0.78 5.73 -4.19
CA ASP A 20 -1.78 5.04 -3.36
C ASP A 20 -1.30 4.81 -1.91
N SER A 21 -0.03 4.43 -1.75
CA SER A 21 0.57 4.19 -0.43
C SER A 21 0.61 5.47 0.41
N GLU A 22 0.93 6.59 -0.21
CA GLU A 22 1.00 7.89 0.45
C GLU A 22 -0.39 8.41 0.81
N PHE A 23 -1.35 8.31 -0.11
CA PHE A 23 -2.74 8.68 0.16
C PHE A 23 -3.37 7.81 1.23
N GLY A 24 -3.21 6.48 1.11
CA GLY A 24 -3.89 5.51 1.98
C GLY A 24 -3.27 5.32 3.36
N ALA A 25 -1.93 5.40 3.46
CA ALA A 25 -1.20 5.00 4.68
C ALA A 25 0.11 5.79 4.91
N GLY A 26 0.31 6.96 4.27
CA GLY A 26 1.59 7.68 4.33
C GLY A 26 2.00 8.10 5.73
N GLY A 27 1.07 8.56 6.57
CA GLY A 27 1.34 8.89 7.97
C GLY A 27 1.71 7.66 8.79
N THR A 28 1.00 6.56 8.59
CA THR A 28 1.29 5.25 9.21
C THR A 28 2.66 4.73 8.79
N VAL A 29 3.02 4.81 7.49
CA VAL A 29 4.35 4.41 6.99
C VAL A 29 5.46 5.22 7.67
N ALA A 30 5.31 6.53 7.76
CA ALA A 30 6.28 7.38 8.45
C ALA A 30 6.45 6.97 9.94
N ARG A 31 5.35 6.66 10.63
CA ARG A 31 5.39 6.16 12.02
C ARG A 31 6.04 4.79 12.15
N LEU A 32 5.79 3.88 11.20
CA LEU A 32 6.46 2.58 11.17
C LEU A 32 7.97 2.73 11.05
N HIS A 33 8.45 3.63 10.18
CA HIS A 33 9.89 3.94 10.09
C HIS A 33 10.45 4.55 11.38
N GLN A 34 9.72 5.49 12.03
CA GLN A 34 10.11 6.05 13.32
C GLN A 34 10.20 4.98 14.42
N ALA A 35 9.34 3.95 14.35
CA ALA A 35 9.36 2.79 15.24
C ALA A 35 10.41 1.73 14.85
N GLY A 36 11.27 2.00 13.86
CA GLY A 36 12.32 1.07 13.42
C GLY A 36 11.81 -0.16 12.67
N LYS A 37 10.57 -0.13 12.17
CA LYS A 37 9.99 -1.24 11.40
C LYS A 37 10.46 -1.20 9.95
N ARG A 38 10.64 -2.38 9.34
CA ARG A 38 10.93 -2.50 7.91
C ARG A 38 9.63 -2.33 7.12
N VAL A 39 9.66 -1.45 6.12
CA VAL A 39 8.52 -1.24 5.21
C VAL A 39 8.93 -1.56 3.78
N VAL A 40 8.13 -2.41 3.12
CA VAL A 40 8.27 -2.78 1.70
C VAL A 40 7.02 -2.32 0.96
N VAL A 41 7.17 -1.60 -0.13
CA VAL A 41 6.07 -1.22 -1.02
C VAL A 41 6.17 -2.04 -2.30
N VAL A 42 5.19 -2.90 -2.54
CA VAL A 42 5.01 -3.62 -3.80
C VAL A 42 4.05 -2.82 -4.67
N GLN A 43 4.61 -2.15 -5.66
CA GLN A 43 3.90 -1.33 -6.63
C GLN A 43 3.50 -2.17 -7.82
N VAL A 44 2.19 -2.39 -8.02
CA VAL A 44 1.70 -3.34 -9.03
C VAL A 44 1.79 -2.76 -10.44
N THR A 45 1.34 -1.54 -10.68
CA THR A 45 1.50 -0.84 -11.97
C THR A 45 2.46 0.33 -11.83
N SER A 46 3.00 0.81 -12.95
CA SER A 46 3.76 2.06 -12.97
C SER A 46 2.89 3.28 -13.26
N GLY A 47 1.58 3.12 -13.35
CA GLY A 47 0.63 4.21 -13.59
C GLY A 47 0.80 4.89 -14.94
N ASP A 48 1.16 4.13 -15.98
CA ASP A 48 1.53 4.61 -17.31
C ASP A 48 0.38 5.25 -18.11
N ARG A 49 -0.86 5.10 -17.61
CA ARG A 49 -2.05 5.77 -18.15
C ARG A 49 -2.48 7.02 -17.37
N GLY A 50 -1.78 7.36 -16.30
CA GLY A 50 -2.10 8.48 -15.43
C GLY A 50 -1.63 9.84 -15.95
N SER A 51 -1.97 10.21 -17.19
CA SER A 51 -1.67 11.52 -17.77
C SER A 51 -2.89 12.13 -18.44
N PRO A 52 -3.20 13.43 -18.24
CA PRO A 52 -4.23 14.14 -18.96
C PRO A 52 -3.79 14.53 -20.39
N ASP A 53 -2.50 14.49 -20.72
CA ASP A 53 -2.00 14.77 -22.06
C ASP A 53 -2.27 13.58 -22.98
N ARG A 54 -3.13 13.80 -23.98
CA ARG A 54 -3.50 12.81 -25.00
C ARG A 54 -2.32 12.32 -25.85
N ASN A 55 -1.21 13.04 -25.87
CA ASN A 55 -0.01 12.72 -26.64
C ASN A 55 1.11 12.18 -25.75
N ALA A 56 0.84 11.97 -24.45
CA ALA A 56 1.84 11.45 -23.53
C ALA A 56 2.34 10.07 -23.98
N ASN A 57 3.63 9.86 -23.85
CA ASN A 57 4.24 8.55 -24.04
C ASN A 57 4.08 7.72 -22.75
N PRO A 58 3.37 6.57 -22.75
CA PRO A 58 3.16 5.78 -21.57
C PRO A 58 4.46 5.37 -20.85
N ALA A 59 5.53 5.07 -21.61
CA ALA A 59 6.81 4.70 -21.01
C ALA A 59 7.48 5.88 -20.25
N GLU A 60 7.31 7.12 -20.74
CA GLU A 60 7.81 8.31 -20.05
C GLU A 60 6.97 8.63 -18.82
N VAL A 61 5.65 8.45 -18.89
CA VAL A 61 4.74 8.58 -17.74
C VAL A 61 5.13 7.58 -16.67
N ALA A 62 5.31 6.30 -17.02
CA ALA A 62 5.76 5.27 -16.09
C ALA A 62 7.08 5.63 -15.40
N ALA A 63 8.10 6.01 -16.19
CA ALA A 63 9.40 6.38 -15.65
C ALA A 63 9.33 7.58 -14.68
N THR A 64 8.53 8.58 -15.01
CA THR A 64 8.30 9.74 -14.14
C THR A 64 7.65 9.31 -12.83
N ARG A 65 6.55 8.56 -12.88
CA ARG A 65 5.81 8.13 -11.70
C ARG A 65 6.60 7.15 -10.83
N GLU A 66 7.42 6.27 -11.42
CA GLU A 66 8.34 5.42 -10.66
C GLU A 66 9.38 6.26 -9.88
N ALA A 67 9.96 7.28 -10.52
CA ALA A 67 10.91 8.18 -9.86
C ALA A 67 10.25 9.01 -8.74
N GLU A 68 9.03 9.49 -8.95
CA GLU A 68 8.25 10.20 -7.95
C GLU A 68 7.95 9.31 -6.73
N LEU A 69 7.56 8.05 -6.94
CA LEU A 69 7.33 7.09 -5.86
C LEU A 69 8.60 6.76 -5.08
N GLN A 70 9.75 6.61 -5.76
CA GLN A 70 11.04 6.42 -5.08
C GLN A 70 11.38 7.61 -4.18
N GLU A 71 11.16 8.83 -4.65
CA GLU A 71 11.37 10.03 -3.85
C GLU A 71 10.36 10.13 -2.69
N ALA A 72 9.09 9.78 -2.90
CA ALA A 72 8.08 9.72 -1.85
C ALA A 72 8.47 8.73 -0.75
N GLY A 73 8.88 7.52 -1.12
CA GLY A 73 9.36 6.51 -0.17
C GLY A 73 10.58 6.97 0.63
N ARG A 74 11.50 7.70 0.00
CA ARG A 74 12.64 8.32 0.69
C ARG A 74 12.18 9.36 1.71
N ARG A 75 11.20 10.19 1.37
CA ARG A 75 10.62 11.21 2.26
C ARG A 75 9.87 10.61 3.45
N LEU A 76 9.28 9.42 3.29
CA LEU A 76 8.60 8.70 4.37
C LEU A 76 9.53 7.98 5.34
N GLY A 77 10.83 7.87 5.04
CA GLY A 77 11.80 7.21 5.92
C GLY A 77 12.64 6.12 5.25
N GLY A 78 12.48 5.90 3.93
CA GLY A 78 13.33 4.99 3.17
C GLY A 78 12.72 3.60 2.94
N SER A 79 11.45 3.55 2.55
CA SER A 79 10.79 2.29 2.17
C SER A 79 11.50 1.59 1.00
N GLU A 80 11.61 0.27 1.07
CA GLU A 80 12.03 -0.56 -0.06
C GLU A 80 10.88 -0.64 -1.07
N ILE A 81 11.12 -0.30 -2.35
CA ILE A 81 10.08 -0.28 -3.38
C ILE A 81 10.39 -1.32 -4.44
N VAL A 82 9.40 -2.18 -4.70
CA VAL A 82 9.46 -3.21 -5.74
C VAL A 82 8.36 -2.93 -6.78
N PHE A 83 8.74 -2.78 -8.06
CA PHE A 83 7.81 -2.56 -9.15
C PHE A 83 7.50 -3.86 -9.90
N LEU A 84 6.23 -4.25 -9.96
CA LEU A 84 5.80 -5.40 -10.77
C LEU A 84 5.57 -5.01 -12.24
N ARG A 85 5.30 -3.73 -12.51
CA ARG A 85 5.10 -3.16 -13.85
C ARG A 85 4.00 -3.87 -14.66
N CYS A 86 2.94 -4.28 -13.99
CA CYS A 86 1.74 -4.76 -14.67
C CYS A 86 1.06 -3.62 -15.45
N PRO A 87 0.32 -3.91 -16.55
CA PRO A 87 -0.39 -2.89 -17.31
C PRO A 87 -1.40 -2.13 -16.46
N ASP A 88 -1.30 -0.78 -16.45
CA ASP A 88 -2.21 0.11 -15.74
C ASP A 88 -3.61 0.10 -16.36
N GLY A 89 -4.65 0.05 -15.52
CA GLY A 89 -6.06 0.01 -15.94
C GLY A 89 -6.54 -1.35 -16.47
N GLU A 90 -5.67 -2.38 -16.47
CA GLU A 90 -5.98 -3.70 -17.03
C GLU A 90 -5.84 -4.83 -16.00
N LEU A 91 -5.68 -4.50 -14.72
CA LEU A 91 -5.46 -5.50 -13.69
C LEU A 91 -6.70 -6.39 -13.50
N MET A 92 -6.44 -7.70 -13.47
CA MET A 92 -7.45 -8.71 -13.12
C MET A 92 -6.95 -9.49 -11.90
N PRO A 93 -7.85 -9.86 -10.95
CA PRO A 93 -7.47 -10.66 -9.80
C PRO A 93 -7.33 -12.14 -10.19
N ASP A 94 -6.47 -12.40 -11.18
CA ASP A 94 -6.22 -13.71 -11.76
C ASP A 94 -5.05 -14.45 -11.08
N LEU A 95 -4.75 -15.65 -11.57
CA LEU A 95 -3.66 -16.45 -11.02
C LEU A 95 -2.28 -15.84 -11.30
N GLY A 96 -2.12 -15.07 -12.37
CA GLY A 96 -0.85 -14.42 -12.70
C GLY A 96 -0.51 -13.32 -11.72
N LEU A 97 -1.45 -12.43 -11.42
CA LEU A 97 -1.27 -11.39 -10.41
C LEU A 97 -1.10 -11.99 -9.01
N ARG A 98 -1.89 -13.03 -8.70
CA ARG A 98 -1.76 -13.75 -7.42
C ARG A 98 -0.40 -14.41 -7.26
N GLU A 99 0.16 -15.01 -8.33
CA GLU A 99 1.51 -15.59 -8.30
C GLU A 99 2.56 -14.53 -7.97
N GLN A 100 2.55 -13.39 -8.66
CA GLN A 100 3.52 -12.32 -8.45
C GLN A 100 3.46 -11.77 -7.02
N ILE A 101 2.25 -11.52 -6.49
CA ILE A 101 2.08 -11.06 -5.10
C ILE A 101 2.52 -12.15 -4.11
N THR A 102 2.16 -13.43 -4.34
CA THR A 102 2.61 -14.56 -3.51
C THR A 102 4.12 -14.65 -3.46
N ARG A 103 4.80 -14.44 -4.59
CA ARG A 103 6.26 -14.39 -4.68
C ARG A 103 6.84 -13.30 -3.79
N MET A 104 6.26 -12.10 -3.79
CA MET A 104 6.68 -11.00 -2.91
C MET A 104 6.48 -11.33 -1.44
N LEU A 105 5.34 -11.93 -1.09
CA LEU A 105 5.06 -12.36 0.28
C LEU A 105 6.07 -13.40 0.79
N ARG A 106 6.43 -14.39 -0.04
CA ARG A 106 7.42 -15.41 0.30
C ARG A 106 8.84 -14.86 0.35
N THR A 107 9.17 -13.89 -0.50
CA THR A 107 10.49 -13.23 -0.53
C THR A 107 10.71 -12.34 0.69
N HIS A 108 9.79 -11.42 0.95
CA HIS A 108 9.97 -10.37 1.97
C HIS A 108 9.46 -10.75 3.36
N ARG A 109 8.60 -11.79 3.45
CA ARG A 109 8.09 -12.41 4.67
C ARG A 109 7.48 -11.40 5.66
N PRO A 110 6.48 -10.58 5.24
CA PRO A 110 5.91 -9.56 6.09
C PRO A 110 5.04 -10.16 7.21
N ASP A 111 5.06 -9.54 8.38
CA ASP A 111 4.11 -9.84 9.46
C ASP A 111 2.73 -9.26 9.16
N VAL A 112 2.69 -8.06 8.56
CA VAL A 112 1.48 -7.32 8.21
C VAL A 112 1.50 -6.95 6.73
N VAL A 113 0.36 -7.15 6.06
CA VAL A 113 0.14 -6.67 4.70
C VAL A 113 -0.91 -5.56 4.72
N ILE A 114 -0.61 -4.43 4.08
CA ILE A 114 -1.51 -3.27 3.96
C ILE A 114 -1.89 -3.14 2.49
N THR A 115 -3.19 -3.02 2.18
CA THR A 115 -3.66 -2.94 0.79
C THR A 115 -5.02 -2.24 0.70
N HIS A 116 -5.51 -2.03 -0.53
CA HIS A 116 -6.85 -1.52 -0.79
C HIS A 116 -7.93 -2.45 -0.22
N ASP A 117 -9.03 -1.88 0.29
CA ASP A 117 -10.22 -2.67 0.64
C ASP A 117 -10.99 -3.08 -0.63
N PRO A 118 -10.94 -4.38 -1.04
CA PRO A 118 -11.67 -4.84 -2.21
C PRO A 118 -13.16 -5.10 -1.95
N PHE A 119 -13.58 -5.10 -0.67
CA PHE A 119 -14.94 -5.40 -0.24
C PHE A 119 -15.78 -4.13 -0.05
N ARG A 120 -15.14 -2.95 -0.13
CA ARG A 120 -15.85 -1.68 -0.03
C ARG A 120 -16.87 -1.53 -1.15
N PRO A 121 -18.17 -1.36 -0.84
CA PRO A 121 -19.17 -1.05 -1.83
C PRO A 121 -18.79 0.20 -2.64
N TYR A 122 -19.01 0.13 -3.94
CA TYR A 122 -18.76 1.26 -4.85
C TYR A 122 -17.29 1.76 -4.88
N ALA A 123 -16.31 0.92 -4.56
CA ALA A 123 -14.92 1.20 -4.91
C ALA A 123 -14.78 1.18 -6.44
N LEU A 124 -14.70 2.36 -7.07
CA LEU A 124 -14.88 2.48 -8.53
C LEU A 124 -13.66 2.02 -9.33
N HIS A 125 -12.43 2.26 -8.80
CA HIS A 125 -11.23 1.93 -9.58
C HIS A 125 -11.06 0.41 -9.70
N PRO A 126 -11.07 -0.16 -10.93
CA PRO A 126 -10.97 -1.61 -11.11
C PRO A 126 -9.65 -2.18 -10.56
N ASP A 127 -8.53 -1.46 -10.76
CA ASP A 127 -7.22 -1.91 -10.31
C ASP A 127 -7.13 -1.97 -8.78
N HIS A 128 -7.73 -1.02 -8.05
CA HIS A 128 -7.77 -1.08 -6.57
C HIS A 128 -8.49 -2.33 -6.10
N ARG A 129 -9.64 -2.67 -6.73
CA ARG A 129 -10.35 -3.91 -6.41
C ARG A 129 -9.53 -5.15 -6.77
N ALA A 130 -8.90 -5.14 -7.94
CA ALA A 130 -8.11 -6.28 -8.42
C ALA A 130 -6.90 -6.54 -7.49
N VAL A 131 -6.16 -5.49 -7.13
CA VAL A 131 -5.01 -5.59 -6.21
C VAL A 131 -5.46 -6.04 -4.83
N GLY A 132 -6.52 -5.45 -4.27
CA GLY A 132 -7.05 -5.84 -2.97
C GLY A 132 -7.48 -7.31 -2.92
N LEU A 133 -8.23 -7.79 -3.93
CA LEU A 133 -8.65 -9.18 -4.04
C LEU A 133 -7.45 -10.13 -4.22
N ALA A 134 -6.57 -9.84 -5.18
CA ALA A 134 -5.41 -10.68 -5.44
C ALA A 134 -4.48 -10.76 -4.23
N THR A 135 -4.29 -9.64 -3.50
CA THR A 135 -3.50 -9.62 -2.27
C THR A 135 -4.13 -10.45 -1.17
N THR A 136 -5.45 -10.32 -0.96
CA THR A 136 -6.20 -11.12 0.02
C THR A 136 -6.03 -12.62 -0.25
N ASP A 137 -6.26 -13.04 -1.51
CA ASP A 137 -6.13 -14.41 -1.95
C ASP A 137 -4.67 -14.92 -1.91
N SER A 138 -3.70 -14.01 -2.10
CA SER A 138 -2.28 -14.34 -1.99
C SER A 138 -1.87 -14.59 -0.55
N VAL A 139 -2.33 -13.78 0.39
CA VAL A 139 -2.07 -13.96 1.81
C VAL A 139 -2.66 -15.28 2.30
N TYR A 140 -3.91 -15.57 1.88
CA TYR A 140 -4.57 -16.84 2.23
C TYR A 140 -5.42 -17.34 1.05
N PRO A 141 -5.15 -18.57 0.56
CA PRO A 141 -4.23 -19.56 1.14
C PRO A 141 -2.83 -19.60 0.51
N THR A 142 -2.55 -18.86 -0.59
CA THR A 142 -1.48 -19.23 -1.52
C THR A 142 -0.06 -19.02 -0.98
N ALA A 143 0.22 -17.94 -0.26
CA ALA A 143 1.56 -17.73 0.31
C ALA A 143 1.88 -18.76 1.41
N ARG A 144 0.84 -19.19 2.14
CA ARG A 144 0.94 -20.05 3.30
C ARG A 144 1.12 -21.53 2.96
N ASP A 145 0.42 -22.00 1.92
CA ASP A 145 0.34 -23.43 1.62
C ASP A 145 1.34 -23.83 0.53
N PRO A 146 2.18 -24.88 0.74
CA PRO A 146 3.30 -25.20 -0.13
C PRO A 146 2.90 -25.74 -1.51
N LEU A 147 1.65 -26.21 -1.67
CA LEU A 147 1.17 -26.78 -2.94
C LEU A 147 0.74 -25.72 -3.95
N TYR A 148 0.53 -24.46 -3.50
CA TYR A 148 0.31 -23.35 -4.40
C TYR A 148 1.64 -22.82 -4.91
N PHE A 149 1.77 -22.68 -6.23
CA PHE A 149 3.00 -22.23 -6.87
C PHE A 149 4.22 -23.02 -6.36
N ALA A 150 4.14 -24.37 -6.52
CA ALA A 150 5.15 -25.30 -6.00
C ALA A 150 6.54 -25.07 -6.63
N GLU A 151 6.63 -24.40 -7.77
CA GLU A 151 7.85 -23.92 -8.40
C GLU A 151 8.64 -22.95 -7.50
N HIS A 152 7.99 -22.16 -6.69
CA HIS A 152 8.65 -21.26 -5.73
C HIS A 152 9.57 -22.00 -4.76
N LEU A 153 9.18 -23.21 -4.32
CA LEU A 153 10.02 -24.03 -3.44
C LEU A 153 11.33 -24.43 -4.11
N ARG A 154 11.31 -24.70 -5.43
CA ARG A 154 12.51 -25.01 -6.21
C ARG A 154 13.44 -23.82 -6.36
N GLU A 155 12.91 -22.62 -6.22
CA GLU A 155 13.64 -21.35 -6.21
C GLU A 155 14.07 -20.93 -4.78
N GLY A 156 13.76 -21.74 -3.76
CA GLY A 156 14.10 -21.45 -2.36
C GLY A 156 13.13 -20.50 -1.65
N LEU A 157 11.97 -20.24 -2.24
CA LEU A 157 10.93 -19.39 -1.63
C LEU A 157 9.98 -20.25 -0.79
N GLU A 158 10.24 -20.30 0.50
CA GLU A 158 9.45 -21.07 1.45
C GLU A 158 8.09 -20.43 1.74
N PRO A 159 7.06 -21.24 2.07
CA PRO A 159 5.76 -20.74 2.50
C PRO A 159 5.88 -19.73 3.64
N HIS A 160 4.98 -18.75 3.63
CA HIS A 160 4.95 -17.71 4.64
C HIS A 160 3.53 -17.46 5.14
N LYS A 161 3.41 -17.24 6.45
CA LYS A 161 2.15 -16.89 7.11
C LYS A 161 2.19 -15.43 7.55
N VAL A 162 1.39 -14.61 6.89
CA VAL A 162 1.10 -13.24 7.33
C VAL A 162 0.23 -13.29 8.58
N ALA A 163 0.48 -12.42 9.55
CA ALA A 163 -0.31 -12.35 10.78
C ALA A 163 -1.59 -11.52 10.62
N GLU A 164 -1.50 -10.39 9.93
CA GLU A 164 -2.61 -9.46 9.75
C GLU A 164 -2.67 -8.90 8.33
N ILE A 165 -3.89 -8.65 7.83
CA ILE A 165 -4.13 -7.79 6.67
C ILE A 165 -4.82 -6.53 7.16
N TRP A 166 -4.33 -5.36 6.73
CA TRP A 166 -4.93 -4.07 6.99
C TRP A 166 -5.41 -3.48 5.67
N TYR A 167 -6.70 -3.21 5.58
CA TYR A 167 -7.31 -2.60 4.41
C TYR A 167 -7.52 -1.10 4.65
N PHE A 168 -6.86 -0.25 3.87
CA PHE A 168 -7.14 1.18 3.88
C PHE A 168 -8.33 1.53 2.98
N GLY A 169 -8.95 2.69 3.23
CA GLY A 169 -10.15 3.12 2.52
C GLY A 169 -11.38 2.26 2.81
N ALA A 170 -11.39 1.52 3.90
CA ALA A 170 -12.48 0.66 4.31
C ALA A 170 -13.71 1.48 4.76
N GLU A 171 -14.90 0.94 4.49
CA GLU A 171 -16.16 1.57 4.93
C GLU A 171 -16.39 1.42 6.45
N HIS A 172 -15.91 0.29 7.02
CA HIS A 172 -16.08 -0.03 8.45
C HIS A 172 -14.71 -0.32 9.09
N PRO A 173 -13.86 0.70 9.27
CA PRO A 173 -12.57 0.51 9.91
C PRO A 173 -12.73 0.16 11.39
N ASP A 174 -11.75 -0.59 11.92
CA ASP A 174 -11.69 -0.99 13.33
C ASP A 174 -10.30 -0.78 13.96
N LYS A 175 -9.36 -0.22 13.18
CA LYS A 175 -8.05 0.21 13.64
C LYS A 175 -7.80 1.64 13.21
N PHE A 176 -7.40 2.47 14.15
CA PHE A 176 -7.10 3.87 13.95
C PHE A 176 -5.67 4.14 14.39
N ILE A 177 -4.90 4.82 13.55
CA ILE A 177 -3.50 5.16 13.80
C ILE A 177 -3.38 6.67 13.92
N ASP A 178 -2.87 7.13 15.03
CA ASP A 178 -2.52 8.54 15.22
C ASP A 178 -1.39 8.93 14.26
N ILE A 179 -1.63 9.89 13.38
CA ILE A 179 -0.62 10.43 12.46
C ILE A 179 -0.34 11.91 12.70
N THR A 180 -0.76 12.46 13.84
CA THR A 180 -0.63 13.89 14.15
C THR A 180 0.80 14.37 13.94
N ASP A 181 1.80 13.63 14.48
CA ASP A 181 3.21 13.99 14.37
C ASP A 181 3.83 13.66 13.00
N THR A 182 3.19 12.82 12.18
CA THR A 182 3.69 12.41 10.86
C THR A 182 2.88 12.93 9.69
N PHE A 183 1.84 13.72 9.96
CA PHE A 183 0.99 14.29 8.93
C PHE A 183 1.79 15.16 7.93
N ASP A 184 2.67 16.04 8.41
CA ASP A 184 3.46 16.89 7.54
C ASP A 184 4.47 16.08 6.71
N THR A 185 4.97 14.98 7.25
CA THR A 185 5.81 14.01 6.50
C THR A 185 5.02 13.35 5.38
N LYS A 186 3.77 12.94 5.64
CA LYS A 186 2.84 12.41 4.63
C LYS A 186 2.62 13.44 3.51
N ILE A 187 2.31 14.69 3.85
CA ILE A 187 2.10 15.74 2.84
C ILE A 187 3.38 15.97 2.02
N HIS A 188 4.54 16.04 2.68
CA HIS A 188 5.81 16.18 1.99
C HIS A 188 6.08 15.01 1.02
N ALA A 189 5.72 13.79 1.38
CA ALA A 189 5.82 12.63 0.48
C ALA A 189 4.84 12.72 -0.69
N LEU A 190 3.58 13.07 -0.46
CA LEU A 190 2.58 13.28 -1.52
C LEU A 190 3.03 14.32 -2.55
N MET A 191 3.70 15.39 -2.11
CA MET A 191 4.24 16.42 -3.00
C MET A 191 5.39 15.93 -3.89
N ALA A 192 5.91 14.71 -3.69
CA ALA A 192 6.84 14.10 -4.64
C ALA A 192 6.15 13.68 -5.94
N HIS A 193 4.85 13.35 -5.89
CA HIS A 193 4.03 12.95 -7.04
C HIS A 193 3.55 14.15 -7.86
N ALA A 194 4.48 15.03 -8.24
CA ALA A 194 4.17 16.30 -8.91
C ALA A 194 3.35 16.13 -10.20
N SER A 195 3.55 15.03 -10.92
CA SER A 195 2.77 14.70 -12.13
C SER A 195 1.28 14.45 -11.84
N GLN A 196 0.94 14.09 -10.59
CA GLN A 196 -0.43 13.75 -10.17
C GLN A 196 -1.07 14.85 -9.32
N VAL A 197 -0.33 15.46 -8.41
CA VAL A 197 -0.86 16.48 -7.49
C VAL A 197 -0.65 17.91 -8.00
N GLY A 198 0.10 18.08 -9.10
CA GLY A 198 0.41 19.40 -9.67
C GLY A 198 1.14 20.30 -8.67
N THR A 199 0.64 21.53 -8.50
CA THR A 199 1.20 22.48 -7.51
C THR A 199 0.89 22.10 -6.07
N GLY A 200 0.01 21.12 -5.82
CA GLY A 200 -0.45 20.72 -4.50
C GLY A 200 -1.35 21.74 -3.80
N GLU A 201 -1.87 22.74 -4.54
CA GLU A 201 -2.74 23.77 -3.95
C GLU A 201 -3.96 23.14 -3.26
N GLY A 202 -4.16 23.45 -1.97
CA GLY A 202 -5.22 22.92 -1.12
C GLY A 202 -5.11 21.41 -0.82
N LEU A 203 -4.04 20.72 -1.25
CA LEU A 203 -3.86 19.29 -0.96
C LEU A 203 -3.75 19.04 0.55
N ALA A 204 -2.89 19.81 1.22
CA ALA A 204 -2.67 19.66 2.66
C ALA A 204 -3.96 19.88 3.45
N ASP A 205 -4.75 20.90 3.09
CA ASP A 205 -6.03 21.19 3.77
C ASP A 205 -7.04 20.05 3.60
N ARG A 206 -7.24 19.57 2.37
CA ARG A 206 -8.12 18.41 2.10
C ARG A 206 -7.68 17.14 2.82
N MET A 207 -6.37 16.89 2.88
CA MET A 207 -5.86 15.72 3.61
C MET A 207 -6.01 15.89 5.12
N ARG A 208 -5.84 17.09 5.64
CA ARG A 208 -6.03 17.41 7.06
C ARG A 208 -7.50 17.24 7.48
N GLU A 209 -8.43 17.74 6.68
CA GLU A 209 -9.88 17.56 6.92
C GLU A 209 -10.23 16.06 7.01
N ARG A 210 -9.77 15.25 6.05
CA ARG A 210 -10.00 13.79 6.07
C ARG A 210 -9.36 13.09 7.27
N ALA A 211 -8.15 13.49 7.64
CA ALA A 211 -7.46 12.90 8.79
C ALA A 211 -8.12 13.30 10.11
N ALA A 212 -8.67 14.51 10.20
CA ALA A 212 -9.46 14.97 11.36
C ALA A 212 -10.80 14.23 11.46
N GLU A 213 -11.49 13.97 10.33
CA GLU A 213 -12.70 13.15 10.30
C GLU A 213 -12.43 11.73 10.83
N VAL A 214 -11.29 11.13 10.43
CA VAL A 214 -10.89 9.81 10.94
C VAL A 214 -10.59 9.83 12.44
N ALA A 215 -10.11 10.95 12.97
CA ALA A 215 -9.80 11.11 14.39
C ALA A 215 -11.03 11.42 15.26
N GLU A 216 -12.22 11.61 14.69
CA GLU A 216 -13.42 11.85 15.46
C GLU A 216 -13.71 10.73 16.48
N GLY A 217 -13.77 11.08 17.76
CA GLY A 217 -13.98 10.12 18.86
C GLY A 217 -12.73 9.37 19.32
N GLN A 218 -11.56 9.71 18.78
CA GLN A 218 -10.25 9.22 19.23
C GLN A 218 -9.59 10.24 20.17
N ASP A 219 -8.44 9.89 20.75
CA ASP A 219 -7.65 10.73 21.66
C ASP A 219 -6.48 11.46 20.96
N PHE A 220 -6.56 11.63 19.65
CA PHE A 220 -5.56 12.30 18.81
C PHE A 220 -6.24 13.22 17.76
N GLU A 221 -5.47 14.10 17.11
CA GLU A 221 -6.01 15.13 16.23
C GLU A 221 -6.17 14.68 14.77
N LEU A 222 -5.23 13.86 14.27
CA LEU A 222 -5.20 13.43 12.88
C LEU A 222 -4.96 11.92 12.81
N GLY A 223 -5.78 11.21 12.02
CA GLY A 223 -5.75 9.76 11.95
C GLY A 223 -5.71 9.17 10.54
N GLU A 224 -5.22 7.95 10.47
CA GLU A 224 -5.47 7.02 9.36
C GLU A 224 -6.20 5.80 9.90
N SER A 225 -7.08 5.23 9.08
CA SER A 225 -7.92 4.11 9.53
C SER A 225 -7.84 2.91 8.60
N PHE A 226 -7.98 1.72 9.22
CA PHE A 226 -7.88 0.45 8.53
C PHE A 226 -8.95 -0.53 9.03
N LYS A 227 -9.42 -1.40 8.15
CA LYS A 227 -10.08 -2.63 8.57
C LYS A 227 -9.03 -3.70 8.73
N VAL A 228 -8.96 -4.31 9.91
CA VAL A 228 -7.96 -5.36 10.21
C VAL A 228 -8.61 -6.74 10.19
N VAL A 229 -7.96 -7.67 9.50
CA VAL A 229 -8.26 -9.09 9.55
C VAL A 229 -7.07 -9.83 10.14
N GLN A 230 -7.27 -10.40 11.33
CA GLN A 230 -6.27 -11.24 11.98
C GLN A 230 -6.33 -12.66 11.41
N LEU A 231 -5.17 -13.20 11.08
CA LEU A 231 -5.03 -14.54 10.51
C LEU A 231 -4.51 -15.50 11.57
N ARG A 232 -5.01 -16.74 11.52
CA ARG A 232 -4.50 -17.77 12.43
C ARG A 232 -3.07 -18.14 12.05
N ARG A 233 -2.15 -17.94 12.96
CA ARG A 233 -0.74 -18.35 12.83
C ARG A 233 -0.56 -19.87 12.77
#